data_71dc9a1b5b527d5343f90cca06e83e40
#
_entry.id   71dc9a1b5b527d5343f90cca06e83e40
#
_cell.length_a   1.000
_cell.length_b   1.000
_cell.length_c   1.000
_cell.angle_alpha   90.00
_cell.angle_beta   90.00
_cell.angle_gamma   90.00
#
_symmetry.space_group_name_H-M   'P 1'
#
loop_
_entity.id
_entity.type
_entity.pdbx_description
1 polymer ?
#
loop_
_entity_poly.entity_id
_entity_poly.type
_entity_poly.pdbx_seq_one_letter_code
_entity_poly.pdbx_strand_id
1 'polypeptide(L)'
;IAELKGIGEKTQRLFAKVGIETVGDLIRYYPRGYDVYEEAVPIGELEEGKVQTVTGMIFGRVQVSGSRKLQVTTLMLKDLTGTLKVIWFRMPFLRNTFAKGGAVTLRGRVVSRKQVLTMEHPEIFYPSEKYGEKKDTLQPVYGLTAGLTNHMVAKAVQQALSGLNLSKETLPETVRLKYGLAEYNFAMRGIHLPEDKQVFYQARERLVFEEFLEFILALRKLRDKNERFGNDYVIPASPRVEEFIKKLPYELTGAQKKVWKEISADMASDTVMSRLVQGDVGSGKTIVAFLALLTVALNGMQAAMMAPTEVLARQHYATITRMLEEHQIPIKAELLTGSMTTKEKRRAYDRIECGYAK
;
A
#
# COMPACT_ATOMS: atom_id res chain seq x y z
N ILE A 1 -20.39 16.89 -4.66
CA ILE A 1 -21.08 15.70 -4.10
C ILE A 1 -22.51 16.01 -3.62
N ALA A 2 -22.83 17.27 -3.27
CA ALA A 2 -24.17 17.71 -2.86
C ALA A 2 -25.26 17.53 -3.93
N GLU A 3 -24.90 17.43 -5.19
CA GLU A 3 -25.81 17.22 -6.32
C GLU A 3 -26.37 15.79 -6.42
N LEU A 4 -25.73 14.84 -5.72
CA LEU A 4 -26.18 13.45 -5.72
C LEU A 4 -27.44 13.27 -4.86
N LYS A 5 -28.41 12.55 -5.38
CA LYS A 5 -29.68 12.30 -4.66
C LYS A 5 -29.43 11.56 -3.34
N GLY A 6 -29.96 12.12 -2.24
CA GLY A 6 -29.87 11.54 -0.92
C GLY A 6 -28.61 11.93 -0.13
N ILE A 7 -27.79 12.84 -0.62
CA ILE A 7 -26.65 13.40 0.10
C ILE A 7 -27.03 14.81 0.61
N GLY A 8 -27.51 14.88 1.87
CA GLY A 8 -27.72 16.14 2.57
C GLY A 8 -26.44 16.58 3.32
N GLU A 9 -26.46 17.78 3.90
CA GLU A 9 -25.31 18.39 4.60
C GLU A 9 -24.64 17.47 5.62
N LYS A 10 -25.41 16.71 6.39
CA LYS A 10 -24.87 15.77 7.39
C LYS A 10 -24.05 14.66 6.74
N THR A 11 -24.55 14.13 5.63
CA THR A 11 -23.87 13.07 4.87
C THR A 11 -22.64 13.62 4.14
N GLN A 12 -22.73 14.82 3.59
CA GLN A 12 -21.61 15.52 2.96
C GLN A 12 -20.44 15.69 3.93
N ARG A 13 -20.71 16.08 5.19
CA ARG A 13 -19.68 16.18 6.23
C ARG A 13 -19.01 14.83 6.55
N LEU A 14 -19.74 13.72 6.40
CA LEU A 14 -19.17 12.38 6.59
C LEU A 14 -18.25 12.00 5.42
N PHE A 15 -18.62 12.33 4.19
CA PHE A 15 -17.77 12.14 3.03
C PHE A 15 -16.48 12.99 3.10
N ALA A 16 -16.59 14.25 3.53
CA ALA A 16 -15.43 15.13 3.70
C ALA A 16 -14.41 14.58 4.73
N LYS A 17 -14.86 13.85 5.77
CA LYS A 17 -13.96 13.19 6.73
C LYS A 17 -13.08 12.10 6.12
N VAL A 18 -13.46 11.53 4.99
CA VAL A 18 -12.68 10.54 4.26
C VAL A 18 -12.04 11.13 2.99
N GLY A 19 -11.99 12.47 2.90
CA GLY A 19 -11.34 13.18 1.80
C GLY A 19 -12.17 13.27 0.51
N ILE A 20 -13.49 13.09 0.58
CA ILE A 20 -14.38 13.13 -0.57
C ILE A 20 -15.21 14.40 -0.52
N GLU A 21 -14.87 15.39 -1.34
CA GLU A 21 -15.58 16.69 -1.43
C GLU A 21 -16.30 16.84 -2.77
N THR A 22 -15.72 16.31 -3.83
CA THR A 22 -16.25 16.39 -5.20
C THR A 22 -16.73 15.02 -5.70
N VAL A 23 -17.46 15.02 -6.83
CA VAL A 23 -17.82 13.78 -7.54
C VAL A 23 -16.56 13.13 -8.11
N GLY A 24 -15.56 13.94 -8.51
CA GLY A 24 -14.26 13.44 -8.97
C GLY A 24 -13.53 12.66 -7.89
N ASP A 25 -13.54 13.15 -6.63
CA ASP A 25 -12.92 12.43 -5.51
C ASP A 25 -13.67 11.12 -5.24
N LEU A 26 -15.00 11.15 -5.32
CA LEU A 26 -15.84 9.98 -5.10
C LEU A 26 -15.54 8.84 -6.08
N ILE A 27 -15.42 9.13 -7.37
CA ILE A 27 -15.13 8.10 -8.38
C ILE A 27 -13.68 7.60 -8.33
N ARG A 28 -12.75 8.37 -7.72
CA ARG A 28 -11.37 7.95 -7.44
C ARG A 28 -11.21 7.34 -6.06
N TYR A 29 -12.26 7.31 -5.27
CA TYR A 29 -12.25 6.63 -3.97
C TYR A 29 -12.42 5.13 -4.16
N TYR A 30 -11.37 4.48 -4.59
CA TYR A 30 -11.38 3.06 -4.94
C TYR A 30 -11.70 2.17 -3.74
N PRO A 31 -12.38 1.03 -3.96
CA PRO A 31 -12.58 0.03 -2.93
C PRO A 31 -11.24 -0.46 -2.38
N ARG A 32 -11.13 -0.59 -1.05
CA ARG A 32 -9.95 -1.19 -0.39
C ARG A 32 -9.92 -2.72 -0.47
N GLY A 33 -11.03 -3.33 -0.88
CA GLY A 33 -11.19 -4.77 -1.04
C GLY A 33 -12.57 -5.10 -1.59
N TYR A 34 -12.80 -6.38 -1.79
CA TYR A 34 -14.07 -6.88 -2.29
C TYR A 34 -14.53 -8.04 -1.42
N ASP A 35 -15.82 -8.06 -1.13
CA ASP A 35 -16.50 -9.14 -0.44
C ASP A 35 -17.17 -10.04 -1.49
N VAL A 36 -16.96 -11.35 -1.38
CA VAL A 36 -17.54 -12.33 -2.30
C VAL A 36 -18.76 -12.95 -1.62
N TYR A 37 -19.88 -12.95 -2.30
CA TYR A 37 -21.11 -13.58 -1.82
C TYR A 37 -21.11 -15.03 -2.29
N GLU A 38 -20.61 -15.89 -1.42
CA GLU A 38 -20.49 -17.33 -1.67
C GLU A 38 -21.85 -18.03 -1.60
N GLU A 39 -21.91 -19.24 -2.11
CA GLU A 39 -23.10 -20.08 -2.02
C GLU A 39 -23.60 -20.25 -0.58
N ALA A 40 -24.91 -20.36 -0.41
CA ALA A 40 -25.47 -20.65 0.91
C ALA A 40 -25.11 -22.08 1.33
N VAL A 41 -24.60 -22.20 2.55
CA VAL A 41 -24.27 -23.51 3.16
C VAL A 41 -25.39 -24.01 4.05
N PRO A 42 -25.56 -25.33 4.21
CA PRO A 42 -26.49 -25.89 5.16
C PRO A 42 -26.19 -25.43 6.60
N ILE A 43 -27.24 -25.30 7.44
CA ILE A 43 -27.05 -24.85 8.83
C ILE A 43 -26.12 -25.79 9.60
N GLY A 44 -26.16 -27.10 9.31
CA GLY A 44 -25.28 -28.09 9.95
C GLY A 44 -23.81 -28.00 9.58
N GLU A 45 -23.47 -27.23 8.53
CA GLU A 45 -22.11 -27.03 8.05
C GLU A 45 -21.56 -25.66 8.43
N LEU A 46 -22.31 -24.88 9.22
CA LEU A 46 -21.86 -23.55 9.67
C LEU A 46 -20.65 -23.66 10.62
N GLU A 47 -19.63 -22.85 10.35
CA GLU A 47 -18.40 -22.81 11.14
C GLU A 47 -18.36 -21.55 12.00
N GLU A 48 -18.06 -21.72 13.29
CA GLU A 48 -17.90 -20.59 14.21
C GLU A 48 -16.77 -19.64 13.78
N GLY A 49 -17.03 -18.35 13.87
CA GLY A 49 -16.07 -17.29 13.55
C GLY A 49 -16.06 -16.86 12.08
N LYS A 50 -16.58 -17.67 11.16
CA LYS A 50 -16.67 -17.34 9.73
C LYS A 50 -17.89 -16.48 9.41
N VAL A 51 -17.78 -15.68 8.36
CA VAL A 51 -18.92 -15.01 7.72
C VAL A 51 -19.44 -15.96 6.65
N GLN A 52 -20.64 -16.46 6.82
CA GLN A 52 -21.24 -17.45 5.92
C GLN A 52 -22.67 -17.06 5.58
N THR A 53 -23.15 -17.60 4.47
CA THR A 53 -24.53 -17.44 4.00
C THR A 53 -25.31 -18.70 4.29
N VAL A 54 -26.54 -18.51 4.74
CA VAL A 54 -27.47 -19.61 5.02
C VAL A 54 -28.86 -19.28 4.48
N THR A 55 -29.51 -20.23 3.86
CA THR A 55 -30.91 -20.12 3.43
C THR A 55 -31.74 -21.10 4.23
N GLY A 56 -32.84 -20.63 4.77
CA GLY A 56 -33.73 -21.50 5.54
C GLY A 56 -35.15 -20.94 5.65
N MET A 57 -36.02 -21.73 6.26
CA MET A 57 -37.40 -21.32 6.53
C MET A 57 -37.53 -20.74 7.94
N ILE A 58 -38.32 -19.71 8.07
CA ILE A 58 -38.61 -19.07 9.35
C ILE A 58 -39.46 -20.01 10.21
N PHE A 59 -38.86 -20.47 11.31
CA PHE A 59 -39.48 -21.38 12.26
C PHE A 59 -40.03 -20.62 13.47
N GLY A 60 -41.34 -20.73 13.69
CA GLY A 60 -41.99 -20.02 14.78
C GLY A 60 -42.34 -18.57 14.51
N ARG A 61 -42.52 -17.81 15.60
CA ARG A 61 -42.76 -16.34 15.52
C ARG A 61 -41.51 -15.55 15.81
N VAL A 62 -41.30 -14.46 15.11
CA VAL A 62 -40.25 -13.49 15.44
C VAL A 62 -40.56 -12.88 16.80
N GLN A 63 -39.64 -12.98 17.74
CA GLN A 63 -39.78 -12.47 19.10
C GLN A 63 -39.04 -11.16 19.26
N VAL A 64 -39.66 -10.21 19.93
CA VAL A 64 -39.02 -8.95 20.33
C VAL A 64 -39.05 -8.89 21.85
N SER A 65 -37.87 -8.82 22.47
CA SER A 65 -37.70 -8.78 23.93
C SER A 65 -36.80 -7.60 24.32
N GLY A 66 -36.81 -7.27 25.60
CA GLY A 66 -35.98 -6.19 26.16
C GLY A 66 -36.69 -4.85 26.37
N SER A 67 -35.99 -3.89 26.92
CA SER A 67 -36.50 -2.52 27.20
C SER A 67 -36.43 -1.62 25.95
N ARG A 68 -37.15 -0.48 25.98
CA ARG A 68 -37.09 0.51 24.88
C ARG A 68 -35.67 0.93 24.45
N LYS A 69 -34.70 0.86 25.36
CA LYS A 69 -33.30 1.21 25.06
C LYS A 69 -32.50 0.05 24.46
N LEU A 70 -32.85 -1.21 24.75
CA LEU A 70 -32.14 -2.40 24.30
C LEU A 70 -33.14 -3.49 23.84
N GLN A 71 -33.79 -3.25 22.71
CA GLN A 71 -34.67 -4.22 22.08
C GLN A 71 -33.86 -5.26 21.30
N VAL A 72 -34.18 -6.53 21.53
CA VAL A 72 -33.56 -7.65 20.87
C VAL A 72 -34.65 -8.39 20.07
N THR A 73 -34.45 -8.45 18.75
CA THR A 73 -35.29 -9.24 17.85
C THR A 73 -34.64 -10.58 17.62
N THR A 74 -35.35 -11.67 17.89
CA THR A 74 -34.86 -13.05 17.72
C THR A 74 -35.70 -13.77 16.68
N LEU A 75 -35.05 -14.46 15.78
CA LEU A 75 -35.60 -15.33 14.76
C LEU A 75 -34.96 -16.71 14.89
N MET A 76 -35.77 -17.75 14.70
CA MET A 76 -35.26 -19.12 14.49
C MET A 76 -35.38 -19.48 13.02
N LEU A 77 -34.27 -19.82 12.42
CA LEU A 77 -34.16 -20.28 11.03
C LEU A 77 -33.97 -21.81 11.06
N LYS A 78 -34.65 -22.53 10.16
CA LYS A 78 -34.52 -23.98 10.05
C LYS A 78 -34.35 -24.40 8.60
N ASP A 79 -33.48 -25.37 8.38
CA ASP A 79 -33.36 -26.14 7.15
C ASP A 79 -33.46 -27.66 7.45
N LEU A 80 -33.07 -28.51 6.50
CA LEU A 80 -33.05 -29.95 6.65
C LEU A 80 -31.96 -30.45 7.59
N THR A 81 -30.93 -29.66 7.84
CA THR A 81 -29.70 -30.04 8.56
C THR A 81 -29.64 -29.51 9.98
N GLY A 82 -30.42 -28.47 10.30
CA GLY A 82 -30.36 -27.89 11.63
C GLY A 82 -31.27 -26.69 11.87
N THR A 83 -30.99 -26.03 12.99
CA THR A 83 -31.69 -24.81 13.40
C THR A 83 -30.67 -23.76 13.83
N LEU A 84 -30.81 -22.55 13.34
CA LEU A 84 -29.96 -21.41 13.63
C LEU A 84 -30.73 -20.33 14.36
N LYS A 85 -30.18 -19.84 15.47
CA LYS A 85 -30.70 -18.66 16.16
C LYS A 85 -30.13 -17.40 15.53
N VAL A 86 -30.98 -16.41 15.23
CA VAL A 86 -30.59 -15.15 14.65
C VAL A 86 -31.02 -14.00 15.51
N ILE A 87 -30.15 -13.03 15.72
CA ILE A 87 -30.38 -11.92 16.65
C ILE A 87 -30.07 -10.58 15.99
N TRP A 88 -30.97 -9.61 16.14
CA TRP A 88 -30.77 -8.22 15.81
C TRP A 88 -31.04 -7.32 17.01
N PHE A 89 -30.21 -6.34 17.24
CA PHE A 89 -30.43 -5.33 18.26
C PHE A 89 -31.07 -4.06 17.65
N ARG A 90 -32.04 -3.48 18.33
CA ARG A 90 -32.73 -2.23 17.94
C ARG A 90 -33.43 -2.29 16.56
N MET A 91 -33.91 -3.47 16.16
CA MET A 91 -34.64 -3.67 14.91
C MET A 91 -36.02 -4.36 15.14
N PRO A 92 -36.93 -3.77 15.96
CA PRO A 92 -38.22 -4.40 16.28
C PRO A 92 -39.16 -4.52 15.08
N PHE A 93 -38.98 -3.69 14.06
CA PHE A 93 -39.78 -3.71 12.84
C PHE A 93 -39.67 -5.02 12.06
N LEU A 94 -38.60 -5.78 12.23
CA LEU A 94 -38.42 -7.09 11.59
C LEU A 94 -39.49 -8.10 11.98
N ARG A 95 -40.15 -7.92 13.11
CA ARG A 95 -41.32 -8.74 13.51
C ARG A 95 -42.45 -8.72 12.45
N ASN A 96 -42.62 -7.57 11.79
CA ASN A 96 -43.65 -7.39 10.79
C ASN A 96 -43.16 -7.66 9.36
N THR A 97 -41.86 -7.76 9.17
CA THR A 97 -41.26 -8.02 7.87
C THR A 97 -41.29 -9.48 7.49
N PHE A 98 -41.12 -10.36 8.47
CA PHE A 98 -41.00 -11.80 8.22
C PHE A 98 -42.32 -12.52 8.40
N ALA A 99 -42.76 -13.23 7.36
CA ALA A 99 -43.90 -14.15 7.46
C ALA A 99 -43.43 -15.51 7.98
N LYS A 100 -44.27 -16.13 8.87
CA LYS A 100 -44.02 -17.50 9.34
C LYS A 100 -44.01 -18.49 8.17
N GLY A 101 -42.95 -19.32 8.09
CA GLY A 101 -42.77 -20.28 6.99
C GLY A 101 -42.20 -19.65 5.70
N GLY A 102 -41.91 -18.37 5.69
CA GLY A 102 -41.21 -17.73 4.55
C GLY A 102 -39.75 -18.15 4.47
N ALA A 103 -39.24 -18.29 3.25
CA ALA A 103 -37.81 -18.52 3.03
C ALA A 103 -37.03 -17.19 3.13
N VAL A 104 -35.91 -17.21 3.83
CA VAL A 104 -35.00 -16.08 3.96
C VAL A 104 -33.55 -16.53 3.81
N THR A 105 -32.76 -15.76 3.14
CA THR A 105 -31.29 -15.93 3.10
C THR A 105 -30.65 -14.88 3.98
N LEU A 106 -29.75 -15.34 4.84
CA LEU A 106 -29.03 -14.51 5.81
C LEU A 106 -27.53 -14.68 5.60
N ARG A 107 -26.78 -13.59 5.66
CA ARG A 107 -25.33 -13.60 5.59
C ARG A 107 -24.74 -12.85 6.77
N GLY A 108 -23.90 -13.52 7.53
CA GLY A 108 -23.32 -12.92 8.73
C GLY A 108 -22.28 -13.81 9.41
N ARG A 109 -21.68 -13.25 10.46
CA ARG A 109 -20.74 -14.01 11.27
C ARG A 109 -21.46 -15.00 12.17
N VAL A 110 -21.02 -16.23 12.13
CA VAL A 110 -21.50 -17.30 13.00
C VAL A 110 -20.76 -17.25 14.33
N VAL A 111 -21.47 -17.24 15.44
CA VAL A 111 -20.92 -17.28 16.80
C VAL A 111 -21.59 -18.39 17.59
N SER A 112 -20.88 -19.01 18.52
CA SER A 112 -21.48 -20.01 19.45
C SER A 112 -21.81 -19.34 20.78
N ARG A 113 -23.06 -19.39 21.19
CA ARG A 113 -23.51 -18.95 22.50
C ARG A 113 -24.17 -20.09 23.25
N LYS A 114 -23.59 -20.53 24.35
CA LYS A 114 -24.08 -21.66 25.16
C LYS A 114 -24.34 -22.90 24.29
N GLN A 115 -23.39 -23.23 23.42
CA GLN A 115 -23.47 -24.37 22.49
C GLN A 115 -24.57 -24.26 21.41
N VAL A 116 -25.17 -23.07 21.24
CA VAL A 116 -26.15 -22.80 20.17
C VAL A 116 -25.51 -21.90 19.13
N LEU A 117 -25.48 -22.37 17.89
CA LEU A 117 -25.04 -21.53 16.76
C LEU A 117 -26.00 -20.34 16.63
N THR A 118 -25.39 -19.16 16.58
CA THR A 118 -26.13 -17.90 16.55
C THR A 118 -25.50 -17.00 15.51
N MET A 119 -26.31 -16.27 14.75
CA MET A 119 -25.86 -15.26 13.83
C MET A 119 -26.32 -13.88 14.32
N GLU A 120 -25.40 -12.94 14.49
CA GLU A 120 -25.70 -11.62 15.04
C GLU A 120 -25.68 -10.57 13.93
N HIS A 121 -26.74 -9.77 13.85
CA HIS A 121 -26.88 -8.72 12.83
C HIS A 121 -26.54 -9.15 11.41
N PRO A 122 -27.01 -10.33 10.92
CA PRO A 122 -26.76 -10.71 9.54
C PRO A 122 -27.43 -9.75 8.55
N GLU A 123 -26.85 -9.67 7.37
CA GLU A 123 -27.49 -9.09 6.20
C GLU A 123 -28.70 -9.94 5.81
N ILE A 124 -29.79 -9.30 5.40
CA ILE A 124 -31.08 -9.94 5.18
C ILE A 124 -31.45 -9.88 3.71
N PHE A 125 -31.72 -11.03 3.11
CA PHE A 125 -32.26 -11.17 1.76
C PHE A 125 -33.64 -11.83 1.86
N TYR A 126 -34.68 -10.99 1.79
CA TYR A 126 -36.05 -11.44 1.88
C TYR A 126 -36.90 -10.77 0.80
N PRO A 127 -37.56 -11.51 -0.07
CA PRO A 127 -37.50 -12.98 -0.20
C PRO A 127 -36.10 -13.47 -0.59
N SER A 128 -35.85 -14.79 -0.41
CA SER A 128 -34.52 -15.40 -0.54
C SER A 128 -33.90 -15.26 -1.94
N GLU A 129 -34.72 -15.14 -2.95
CA GLU A 129 -34.31 -14.96 -4.38
C GLU A 129 -33.43 -13.72 -4.59
N LYS A 130 -33.59 -12.69 -3.77
CA LYS A 130 -32.77 -11.47 -3.82
C LYS A 130 -31.26 -11.73 -3.58
N TYR A 131 -30.95 -12.87 -2.97
CA TYR A 131 -29.56 -13.27 -2.80
C TYR A 131 -28.93 -13.69 -4.13
N GLY A 132 -29.71 -14.30 -5.04
CA GLY A 132 -29.24 -14.73 -6.35
C GLY A 132 -28.66 -13.59 -7.19
N GLU A 133 -29.18 -12.38 -7.04
CA GLU A 133 -28.67 -11.18 -7.74
C GLU A 133 -27.28 -10.77 -7.30
N LYS A 134 -26.85 -11.15 -6.09
CA LYS A 134 -25.55 -10.84 -5.51
C LYS A 134 -24.59 -12.03 -5.45
N LYS A 135 -25.11 -13.24 -5.63
CA LYS A 135 -24.30 -14.46 -5.60
C LYS A 135 -23.20 -14.39 -6.66
N ASP A 136 -22.00 -14.80 -6.30
CA ASP A 136 -20.80 -14.84 -7.15
C ASP A 136 -20.33 -13.46 -7.65
N THR A 137 -20.96 -12.37 -7.19
CA THR A 137 -20.50 -11.01 -7.49
C THR A 137 -19.47 -10.49 -6.51
N LEU A 138 -18.58 -9.63 -6.99
CA LEU A 138 -17.61 -8.90 -6.17
C LEU A 138 -18.27 -7.62 -5.63
N GLN A 139 -18.56 -7.59 -4.34
CA GLN A 139 -19.14 -6.40 -3.69
C GLN A 139 -18.04 -5.48 -3.16
N PRO A 140 -17.95 -4.22 -3.61
CA PRO A 140 -16.89 -3.32 -3.20
C PRO A 140 -16.99 -2.96 -1.71
N VAL A 141 -15.85 -3.00 -1.02
CA VAL A 141 -15.70 -2.59 0.37
C VAL A 141 -14.86 -1.33 0.41
N TYR A 142 -15.46 -0.21 0.84
CA TYR A 142 -14.79 1.09 0.90
C TYR A 142 -14.18 1.37 2.27
N GLY A 143 -13.28 2.35 2.34
CA GLY A 143 -12.86 2.94 3.60
C GLY A 143 -14.01 3.69 4.25
N LEU A 144 -14.21 3.52 5.55
CA LEU A 144 -15.35 4.09 6.26
C LEU A 144 -14.90 4.92 7.47
N THR A 145 -15.75 5.85 7.88
CA THR A 145 -15.64 6.59 9.14
C THR A 145 -16.93 6.44 9.94
N ALA A 146 -16.92 6.81 11.22
CA ALA A 146 -18.09 6.71 12.07
C ALA A 146 -19.29 7.46 11.47
N GLY A 147 -20.38 6.73 11.25
CA GLY A 147 -21.62 7.23 10.66
C GLY A 147 -21.71 7.11 9.12
N LEU A 148 -20.61 6.82 8.42
CA LEU A 148 -20.60 6.53 6.98
C LEU A 148 -20.65 5.01 6.77
N THR A 149 -21.62 4.52 6.01
CA THR A 149 -21.77 3.07 5.73
C THR A 149 -21.31 2.72 4.32
N ASN A 150 -20.89 1.48 4.12
CA ASN A 150 -20.50 0.98 2.79
C ASN A 150 -21.62 1.16 1.75
N HIS A 151 -22.86 0.91 2.16
CA HIS A 151 -24.03 1.10 1.30
C HIS A 151 -24.19 2.55 0.85
N MET A 152 -23.94 3.54 1.71
CA MET A 152 -24.01 4.96 1.37
C MET A 152 -22.97 5.32 0.31
N VAL A 153 -21.73 4.83 0.48
CA VAL A 153 -20.65 5.07 -0.49
C VAL A 153 -20.95 4.38 -1.81
N ALA A 154 -21.29 3.10 -1.80
CA ALA A 154 -21.60 2.32 -3.00
C ALA A 154 -22.76 2.94 -3.81
N LYS A 155 -23.82 3.36 -3.13
CA LYS A 155 -24.97 4.04 -3.77
C LYS A 155 -24.57 5.37 -4.39
N ALA A 156 -23.76 6.17 -3.71
CA ALA A 156 -23.27 7.45 -4.21
C ALA A 156 -22.38 7.26 -5.44
N VAL A 157 -21.45 6.28 -5.40
CA VAL A 157 -20.58 5.91 -6.52
C VAL A 157 -21.41 5.44 -7.72
N GLN A 158 -22.40 4.58 -7.51
CA GLN A 158 -23.29 4.11 -8.59
C GLN A 158 -24.02 5.25 -9.27
N GLN A 159 -24.54 6.22 -8.49
CA GLN A 159 -25.16 7.42 -9.05
C GLN A 159 -24.15 8.27 -9.82
N ALA A 160 -22.96 8.49 -9.26
CA ALA A 160 -21.92 9.26 -9.92
C ALA A 160 -21.54 8.64 -11.28
N LEU A 161 -21.33 7.32 -11.31
CA LEU A 161 -20.95 6.60 -12.55
C LEU A 161 -22.07 6.56 -13.60
N SER A 162 -23.34 6.57 -13.20
CA SER A 162 -24.47 6.59 -14.14
C SER A 162 -24.72 7.98 -14.77
N GLY A 163 -24.35 9.05 -14.07
CA GLY A 163 -24.55 10.44 -14.51
C GLY A 163 -23.35 11.06 -15.23
N LEU A 164 -22.20 10.43 -15.21
CA LEU A 164 -20.97 11.00 -15.78
C LEU A 164 -20.65 10.39 -17.14
N ASN A 165 -20.45 11.29 -18.11
CA ASN A 165 -19.70 10.94 -19.31
C ASN A 165 -18.20 11.00 -18.97
N LEU A 166 -17.60 9.88 -18.65
CA LEU A 166 -16.16 9.73 -18.37
C LEU A 166 -15.37 9.82 -19.69
N SER A 167 -15.53 10.89 -20.43
CA SER A 167 -15.37 10.97 -21.86
C SER A 167 -13.95 11.02 -22.42
N LYS A 168 -12.89 10.96 -21.59
CA LYS A 168 -11.55 11.02 -22.17
C LYS A 168 -10.69 9.85 -21.76
N GLU A 169 -10.35 9.03 -22.78
CA GLU A 169 -9.23 8.14 -22.71
C GLU A 169 -7.92 8.95 -22.50
N THR A 170 -7.19 8.64 -21.46
CA THR A 170 -5.96 9.36 -21.07
C THR A 170 -4.73 8.79 -21.75
N LEU A 171 -4.75 7.51 -22.12
CA LEU A 171 -3.64 6.84 -22.79
C LEU A 171 -3.81 6.90 -24.32
N PRO A 172 -2.71 7.15 -25.06
CA PRO A 172 -2.70 6.96 -26.50
C PRO A 172 -3.13 5.52 -26.86
N GLU A 173 -3.92 5.37 -27.91
CA GLU A 173 -4.42 4.07 -28.35
C GLU A 173 -3.28 3.07 -28.63
N THR A 174 -2.19 3.54 -29.22
CA THR A 174 -1.00 2.73 -29.47
C THR A 174 -0.40 2.12 -28.20
N VAL A 175 -0.40 2.88 -27.10
CA VAL A 175 0.09 2.39 -25.78
C VAL A 175 -0.92 1.39 -25.23
N ARG A 176 -2.21 1.73 -25.23
CA ARG A 176 -3.28 0.89 -24.73
C ARG A 176 -3.30 -0.48 -25.40
N LEU A 177 -3.25 -0.51 -26.73
CA LEU A 177 -3.22 -1.76 -27.51
C LEU A 177 -1.95 -2.55 -27.31
N LYS A 178 -0.78 -1.89 -27.26
CA LYS A 178 0.51 -2.55 -27.03
C LYS A 178 0.56 -3.35 -25.72
N TYR A 179 -0.05 -2.81 -24.66
CA TYR A 179 -0.04 -3.41 -23.32
C TYR A 179 -1.35 -4.13 -22.98
N GLY A 180 -2.29 -4.25 -23.92
CA GLY A 180 -3.57 -4.95 -23.70
C GLY A 180 -4.47 -4.31 -22.65
N LEU A 181 -4.34 -2.99 -22.42
CA LEU A 181 -5.05 -2.29 -21.37
C LEU A 181 -6.50 -1.97 -21.75
N ALA A 182 -7.40 -2.13 -20.80
CA ALA A 182 -8.80 -1.75 -20.94
C ALA A 182 -8.96 -0.23 -21.14
N GLU A 183 -10.10 0.19 -21.71
CA GLU A 183 -10.47 1.60 -21.80
C GLU A 183 -10.73 2.20 -20.42
N TYR A 184 -10.45 3.50 -20.26
CA TYR A 184 -10.57 4.18 -18.96
C TYR A 184 -11.98 4.09 -18.36
N ASN A 185 -13.03 4.33 -19.17
CA ASN A 185 -14.42 4.24 -18.71
C ASN A 185 -14.80 2.83 -18.25
N PHE A 186 -14.37 1.83 -19.00
CA PHE A 186 -14.55 0.43 -18.62
C PHE A 186 -13.85 0.14 -17.29
N ALA A 187 -12.60 0.58 -17.12
CA ALA A 187 -11.84 0.37 -15.91
C ALA A 187 -12.48 1.07 -14.71
N MET A 188 -12.91 2.32 -14.85
CA MET A 188 -13.57 3.06 -13.77
C MET A 188 -14.89 2.42 -13.33
N ARG A 189 -15.66 1.88 -14.26
CA ARG A 189 -16.87 1.12 -13.91
C ARG A 189 -16.54 -0.22 -13.29
N GLY A 190 -15.62 -0.97 -13.90
CA GLY A 190 -15.25 -2.31 -13.48
C GLY A 190 -14.56 -2.38 -12.12
N ILE A 191 -13.87 -1.32 -11.68
CA ILE A 191 -13.29 -1.28 -10.35
C ILE A 191 -14.34 -1.05 -9.25
N HIS A 192 -15.43 -0.36 -9.53
CA HIS A 192 -16.48 -0.08 -8.56
C HIS A 192 -17.63 -1.07 -8.61
N LEU A 193 -17.95 -1.56 -9.81
CA LEU A 193 -19.10 -2.42 -10.09
C LEU A 193 -18.64 -3.59 -10.98
N PRO A 194 -17.73 -4.43 -10.53
CA PRO A 194 -17.26 -5.56 -11.33
C PRO A 194 -18.37 -6.59 -11.51
N GLU A 195 -18.67 -6.92 -12.76
CA GLU A 195 -19.62 -7.98 -13.10
C GLU A 195 -19.05 -9.36 -12.74
N ASP A 196 -17.73 -9.53 -12.92
CA ASP A 196 -17.01 -10.74 -12.59
C ASP A 196 -15.53 -10.45 -12.21
N LYS A 197 -14.79 -11.51 -11.89
CA LYS A 197 -13.36 -11.41 -11.55
C LYS A 197 -12.50 -10.95 -12.72
N GLN A 198 -12.86 -11.29 -13.95
CA GLN A 198 -12.10 -10.90 -15.15
C GLN A 198 -12.19 -9.40 -15.40
N VAL A 199 -13.41 -8.84 -15.35
CA VAL A 199 -13.65 -7.40 -15.43
C VAL A 199 -12.88 -6.66 -14.33
N PHE A 200 -12.89 -7.18 -13.11
CA PHE A 200 -12.12 -6.60 -12.01
C PHE A 200 -10.62 -6.57 -12.29
N TYR A 201 -10.04 -7.68 -12.75
CA TYR A 201 -8.59 -7.72 -13.02
C TYR A 201 -8.20 -6.77 -14.16
N GLN A 202 -8.96 -6.73 -15.23
CA GLN A 202 -8.71 -5.82 -16.36
C GLN A 202 -8.82 -4.33 -15.93
N ALA A 203 -9.84 -4.02 -15.14
CA ALA A 203 -10.02 -2.68 -14.59
C ALA A 203 -8.85 -2.28 -13.68
N ARG A 204 -8.46 -3.17 -12.76
CA ARG A 204 -7.36 -2.95 -11.84
C ARG A 204 -6.03 -2.77 -12.57
N GLU A 205 -5.73 -3.62 -13.54
CA GLU A 205 -4.50 -3.54 -14.34
C GLU A 205 -4.38 -2.19 -15.04
N ARG A 206 -5.46 -1.73 -15.66
CA ARG A 206 -5.50 -0.42 -16.31
C ARG A 206 -5.25 0.72 -15.32
N LEU A 207 -5.93 0.76 -14.18
CA LEU A 207 -5.79 1.84 -13.20
C LEU A 207 -4.44 1.85 -12.51
N VAL A 208 -3.89 0.68 -12.19
CA VAL A 208 -2.53 0.53 -11.64
C VAL A 208 -1.48 1.02 -12.64
N PHE A 209 -1.60 0.65 -13.93
CA PHE A 209 -0.70 1.13 -14.96
C PHE A 209 -0.71 2.66 -15.05
N GLU A 210 -1.88 3.28 -15.03
CA GLU A 210 -2.04 4.73 -15.13
C GLU A 210 -1.43 5.44 -13.91
N GLU A 211 -1.70 4.97 -12.70
CA GLU A 211 -1.14 5.53 -11.47
C GLU A 211 0.39 5.48 -11.46
N PHE A 212 1.00 4.35 -11.84
CA PHE A 212 2.45 4.24 -11.96
C PHE A 212 3.02 5.10 -13.09
N LEU A 213 2.31 5.21 -14.21
CA LEU A 213 2.74 6.06 -15.32
C LEU A 213 2.77 7.54 -14.89
N GLU A 214 1.71 8.03 -14.25
CA GLU A 214 1.65 9.40 -13.72
C GLU A 214 2.77 9.65 -12.70
N PHE A 215 2.99 8.71 -11.79
CA PHE A 215 4.06 8.79 -10.79
C PHE A 215 5.45 8.86 -11.44
N ILE A 216 5.74 7.98 -12.40
CA ILE A 216 7.03 7.98 -13.13
C ILE A 216 7.21 9.27 -13.93
N LEU A 217 6.16 9.76 -14.59
CA LEU A 217 6.21 11.02 -15.34
C LEU A 217 6.44 12.21 -14.41
N ALA A 218 5.81 12.23 -13.24
CA ALA A 218 6.03 13.27 -12.23
C ALA A 218 7.49 13.26 -11.73
N LEU A 219 8.03 12.08 -11.43
CA LEU A 219 9.44 11.94 -11.04
C LEU A 219 10.41 12.40 -12.15
N ARG A 220 10.15 12.03 -13.40
CA ARG A 220 10.96 12.50 -14.54
C ARG A 220 10.90 14.01 -14.68
N LYS A 221 9.71 14.60 -14.60
CA LYS A 221 9.54 16.05 -14.65
C LYS A 221 10.27 16.79 -13.52
N LEU A 222 10.27 16.21 -12.31
CA LEU A 222 11.06 16.74 -11.20
C LEU A 222 12.56 16.62 -11.46
N ARG A 223 13.00 15.49 -12.01
CA ARG A 223 14.41 15.29 -12.37
C ARG A 223 14.85 16.24 -13.48
N ASP A 224 14.02 16.45 -14.49
CA ASP A 224 14.34 17.35 -15.62
C ASP A 224 14.31 18.84 -15.21
N LYS A 225 13.50 19.18 -14.18
CA LYS A 225 13.47 20.53 -13.59
C LYS A 225 14.61 20.79 -12.60
N ASN A 226 15.18 19.75 -12.01
CA ASN A 226 16.40 19.91 -11.23
C ASN A 226 17.49 20.29 -12.22
N GLU A 227 17.75 21.61 -12.32
CA GLU A 227 18.93 22.16 -12.92
C GLU A 227 20.11 21.32 -12.43
N ARG A 228 20.92 20.83 -13.34
CA ARG A 228 22.16 20.17 -12.99
C ARG A 228 22.98 21.23 -12.25
N PHE A 229 23.01 21.12 -10.91
CA PHE A 229 23.85 22.01 -10.11
C PHE A 229 25.29 21.84 -10.60
N GLY A 230 25.92 22.93 -10.98
CA GLY A 230 27.32 22.93 -11.34
C GLY A 230 28.14 22.39 -10.17
N ASN A 231 29.16 21.61 -10.47
CA ASN A 231 30.07 21.06 -9.48
C ASN A 231 31.37 21.86 -9.51
N ASP A 232 31.60 22.67 -8.49
CA ASP A 232 32.86 23.43 -8.32
C ASP A 232 34.04 22.52 -7.91
N TYR A 233 33.75 21.26 -7.55
CA TYR A 233 34.73 20.29 -7.09
C TYR A 233 34.80 19.08 -8.03
N VAL A 234 35.43 19.29 -9.20
CA VAL A 234 35.68 18.18 -10.13
C VAL A 234 36.74 17.26 -9.53
N ILE A 235 36.41 15.96 -9.39
CA ILE A 235 37.28 14.97 -8.78
C ILE A 235 37.77 14.00 -9.86
N PRO A 236 38.96 14.21 -10.42
CA PRO A 236 39.48 13.34 -11.46
C PRO A 236 39.83 11.94 -10.93
N ALA A 237 39.80 10.98 -11.83
CA ALA A 237 40.23 9.60 -11.52
C ALA A 237 41.69 9.59 -11.05
N SER A 238 41.99 8.82 -10.03
CA SER A 238 43.35 8.69 -9.46
C SER A 238 44.00 7.37 -9.87
N PRO A 239 45.20 7.37 -10.47
CA PRO A 239 45.93 6.13 -10.74
C PRO A 239 46.17 5.25 -9.53
N ARG A 240 46.30 5.86 -8.34
CA ARG A 240 46.45 5.12 -7.09
C ARG A 240 45.20 4.29 -6.69
N VAL A 241 44.04 4.71 -7.11
CA VAL A 241 42.80 3.91 -6.91
C VAL A 241 42.82 2.67 -7.82
N GLU A 242 43.28 2.80 -9.05
CA GLU A 242 43.45 1.65 -9.95
C GLU A 242 44.51 0.67 -9.43
N GLU A 243 45.61 1.17 -8.85
CA GLU A 243 46.62 0.35 -8.20
C GLU A 243 46.05 -0.36 -6.97
N PHE A 244 45.22 0.34 -6.17
CA PHE A 244 44.53 -0.26 -5.04
C PHE A 244 43.61 -1.40 -5.51
N ILE A 245 42.80 -1.19 -6.54
CA ILE A 245 41.90 -2.19 -7.10
C ILE A 245 42.68 -3.45 -7.52
N LYS A 246 43.84 -3.29 -8.14
CA LYS A 246 44.72 -4.42 -8.55
C LYS A 246 45.34 -5.18 -7.39
N LYS A 247 45.47 -4.55 -6.22
CA LYS A 247 46.05 -5.15 -5.01
C LYS A 247 45.00 -5.78 -4.09
N LEU A 248 43.72 -5.68 -4.43
CA LEU A 248 42.67 -6.37 -3.66
C LEU A 248 42.88 -7.89 -3.71
N PRO A 249 42.57 -8.60 -2.61
CA PRO A 249 42.70 -10.06 -2.56
C PRO A 249 41.64 -10.82 -3.41
N TYR A 250 40.77 -10.07 -4.10
CA TYR A 250 39.74 -10.57 -4.99
C TYR A 250 39.52 -9.61 -6.16
N GLU A 251 39.00 -10.11 -7.24
CA GLU A 251 38.59 -9.26 -8.36
C GLU A 251 37.20 -8.65 -8.12
N LEU A 252 37.04 -7.40 -8.51
CA LEU A 252 35.71 -6.79 -8.58
C LEU A 252 34.85 -7.50 -9.62
N THR A 253 33.58 -7.76 -9.25
CA THR A 253 32.61 -8.33 -10.19
C THR A 253 32.35 -7.39 -11.37
N GLY A 254 31.83 -7.95 -12.49
CA GLY A 254 31.48 -7.13 -13.66
C GLY A 254 30.51 -6.00 -13.33
N ALA A 255 29.54 -6.24 -12.42
CA ALA A 255 28.60 -5.23 -11.94
C ALA A 255 29.31 -4.13 -11.13
N GLN A 256 30.22 -4.49 -10.22
CA GLN A 256 30.98 -3.53 -9.43
C GLN A 256 31.91 -2.68 -10.32
N LYS A 257 32.60 -3.30 -11.29
CA LYS A 257 33.44 -2.60 -12.28
C LYS A 257 32.61 -1.58 -13.08
N LYS A 258 31.39 -1.97 -13.52
CA LYS A 258 30.48 -1.08 -14.25
C LYS A 258 30.05 0.12 -13.40
N VAL A 259 29.55 -0.16 -12.19
CA VAL A 259 29.07 0.89 -11.27
C VAL A 259 30.21 1.83 -10.87
N TRP A 260 31.41 1.30 -10.61
CA TRP A 260 32.60 2.10 -10.30
C TRP A 260 32.97 3.03 -11.46
N LYS A 261 32.96 2.53 -12.70
CA LYS A 261 33.23 3.35 -13.89
C LYS A 261 32.22 4.50 -14.02
N GLU A 262 30.96 4.26 -13.77
CA GLU A 262 29.90 5.27 -13.82
C GLU A 262 30.09 6.32 -12.71
N ILE A 263 30.36 5.90 -11.48
CA ILE A 263 30.61 6.81 -10.34
C ILE A 263 31.86 7.67 -10.60
N SER A 264 32.93 7.06 -11.05
CA SER A 264 34.18 7.77 -11.35
C SER A 264 34.00 8.81 -12.46
N ALA A 265 33.21 8.50 -13.49
CA ALA A 265 32.87 9.44 -14.55
C ALA A 265 31.98 10.59 -14.04
N ASP A 266 31.01 10.33 -13.22
CA ASP A 266 30.17 11.38 -12.62
C ASP A 266 30.97 12.30 -11.70
N MET A 267 31.87 11.76 -10.87
CA MET A 267 32.73 12.53 -9.98
C MET A 267 33.70 13.46 -10.75
N ALA A 268 34.10 13.04 -11.94
CA ALA A 268 34.96 13.84 -12.85
C ALA A 268 34.19 14.84 -13.72
N SER A 269 32.85 14.88 -13.60
CA SER A 269 32.01 15.81 -14.38
C SER A 269 31.88 17.17 -13.72
N ASP A 270 31.40 18.13 -14.48
CA ASP A 270 31.05 19.49 -14.04
C ASP A 270 29.70 19.57 -13.30
N THR A 271 29.05 18.44 -13.08
CA THR A 271 27.75 18.37 -12.38
C THR A 271 27.84 17.57 -11.10
N VAL A 272 27.07 18.00 -10.08
CA VAL A 272 27.00 17.29 -8.80
C VAL A 272 26.45 15.88 -9.00
N MET A 273 27.22 14.88 -8.54
CA MET A 273 26.79 13.49 -8.57
C MET A 273 25.72 13.22 -7.50
N SER A 274 24.59 12.64 -7.91
CA SER A 274 23.58 12.06 -7.00
C SER A 274 23.19 10.71 -7.53
N ARG A 275 23.68 9.64 -6.92
CA ARG A 275 23.53 8.26 -7.42
C ARG A 275 23.08 7.31 -6.33
N LEU A 276 22.04 6.52 -6.61
CA LEU A 276 21.61 5.41 -5.77
C LEU A 276 22.30 4.12 -6.27
N VAL A 277 23.05 3.45 -5.39
CA VAL A 277 23.64 2.13 -5.66
C VAL A 277 22.80 1.07 -4.97
N GLN A 278 22.09 0.27 -5.75
CA GLN A 278 21.25 -0.81 -5.28
C GLN A 278 21.90 -2.17 -5.54
N GLY A 279 21.74 -3.09 -4.61
CA GLY A 279 22.21 -4.49 -4.73
C GLY A 279 21.86 -5.28 -3.47
N ASP A 280 21.93 -6.60 -3.56
CA ASP A 280 21.61 -7.51 -2.46
C ASP A 280 22.59 -7.36 -1.27
N VAL A 281 22.20 -7.92 -0.13
CA VAL A 281 23.10 -8.04 1.04
C VAL A 281 24.30 -8.92 0.64
N GLY A 282 25.52 -8.43 0.91
CA GLY A 282 26.74 -9.15 0.53
C GLY A 282 27.23 -8.88 -0.90
N SER A 283 26.52 -8.11 -1.73
CA SER A 283 26.96 -7.77 -3.11
C SER A 283 28.22 -6.88 -3.18
N GLY A 284 28.76 -6.48 -2.04
CA GLY A 284 29.99 -5.67 -1.97
C GLY A 284 29.79 -4.18 -2.27
N LYS A 285 28.62 -3.60 -1.96
CA LYS A 285 28.38 -2.15 -2.09
C LYS A 285 29.41 -1.29 -1.34
N THR A 286 29.89 -1.79 -0.19
CA THR A 286 30.85 -1.10 0.66
C THR A 286 32.19 -0.83 -0.04
N ILE A 287 32.67 -1.77 -0.86
CA ILE A 287 33.93 -1.53 -1.59
C ILE A 287 33.79 -0.41 -2.63
N VAL A 288 32.64 -0.33 -3.32
CA VAL A 288 32.37 0.75 -4.29
C VAL A 288 32.32 2.10 -3.57
N ALA A 289 31.65 2.17 -2.41
CA ALA A 289 31.64 3.37 -1.59
C ALA A 289 33.05 3.75 -1.11
N PHE A 290 33.85 2.77 -0.67
CA PHE A 290 35.23 3.01 -0.27
C PHE A 290 36.08 3.57 -1.43
N LEU A 291 35.94 3.04 -2.64
CA LEU A 291 36.67 3.57 -3.82
C LEU A 291 36.32 5.04 -4.10
N ALA A 292 35.06 5.43 -3.93
CA ALA A 292 34.65 6.82 -4.06
C ALA A 292 35.28 7.71 -3.00
N LEU A 293 35.20 7.32 -1.71
CA LEU A 293 35.85 8.05 -0.61
C LEU A 293 37.36 8.17 -0.82
N LEU A 294 38.01 7.08 -1.20
CA LEU A 294 39.44 7.05 -1.48
C LEU A 294 39.85 8.00 -2.62
N THR A 295 39.03 8.05 -3.68
CA THR A 295 39.26 8.93 -4.81
C THR A 295 39.23 10.41 -4.37
N VAL A 296 38.21 10.78 -3.58
CA VAL A 296 38.09 12.15 -3.03
C VAL A 296 39.28 12.50 -2.15
N ALA A 297 39.64 11.60 -1.23
CA ALA A 297 40.74 11.84 -0.30
C ALA A 297 42.12 11.91 -0.97
N LEU A 298 42.37 11.13 -2.03
CA LEU A 298 43.58 11.18 -2.84
C LEU A 298 43.71 12.46 -3.70
N ASN A 299 42.57 13.10 -4.00
CA ASN A 299 42.53 14.42 -4.63
C ASN A 299 42.65 15.56 -3.60
N GLY A 300 43.00 15.28 -2.36
CA GLY A 300 43.26 16.27 -1.31
C GLY A 300 42.01 16.81 -0.60
N MET A 301 40.84 16.35 -0.96
CA MET A 301 39.57 16.75 -0.37
C MET A 301 39.14 15.81 0.78
N GLN A 302 38.11 16.19 1.49
CA GLN A 302 37.52 15.36 2.57
C GLN A 302 36.28 14.65 2.07
N ALA A 303 36.08 13.42 2.56
CA ALA A 303 34.92 12.60 2.26
C ALA A 303 34.24 12.12 3.55
N ALA A 304 32.93 12.00 3.55
CA ALA A 304 32.16 11.53 4.70
C ALA A 304 31.27 10.34 4.33
N MET A 305 31.27 9.32 5.20
CA MET A 305 30.36 8.18 5.09
C MET A 305 29.39 8.17 6.26
N MET A 306 28.11 8.23 5.97
CA MET A 306 27.06 8.13 6.97
C MET A 306 26.54 6.70 7.08
N ALA A 307 26.25 6.26 8.29
CA ALA A 307 25.63 4.98 8.58
C ALA A 307 24.41 5.17 9.49
N PRO A 308 23.32 4.39 9.31
CA PRO A 308 22.07 4.57 10.05
C PRO A 308 22.18 4.19 11.54
N THR A 309 23.18 3.39 11.91
CA THR A 309 23.41 2.96 13.30
C THR A 309 24.87 3.11 13.68
N GLU A 310 25.13 3.31 14.99
CA GLU A 310 26.49 3.38 15.53
C GLU A 310 27.28 2.10 15.29
N VAL A 311 26.64 0.94 15.38
CA VAL A 311 27.29 -0.35 15.13
C VAL A 311 27.84 -0.41 13.71
N LEU A 312 27.05 -0.01 12.73
CA LEU A 312 27.50 0.04 11.34
C LEU A 312 28.59 1.09 11.11
N ALA A 313 28.47 2.27 11.74
CA ALA A 313 29.52 3.30 11.65
C ALA A 313 30.85 2.78 12.17
N ARG A 314 30.85 2.10 13.30
CA ARG A 314 32.07 1.48 13.88
C ARG A 314 32.62 0.35 13.00
N GLN A 315 31.74 -0.46 12.43
CA GLN A 315 32.12 -1.53 11.49
C GLN A 315 32.78 -0.97 10.23
N HIS A 316 32.17 0.05 9.63
CA HIS A 316 32.75 0.73 8.45
C HIS A 316 34.08 1.39 8.78
N TYR A 317 34.15 2.09 9.91
CA TYR A 317 35.41 2.73 10.36
C TYR A 317 36.54 1.71 10.51
N ALA A 318 36.29 0.59 11.19
CA ALA A 318 37.27 -0.48 11.36
C ALA A 318 37.71 -1.08 10.00
N THR A 319 36.77 -1.29 9.09
CA THR A 319 37.06 -1.83 7.75
C THR A 319 37.87 -0.86 6.93
N ILE A 320 37.49 0.41 6.90
CA ILE A 320 38.20 1.46 6.16
C ILE A 320 39.61 1.63 6.71
N THR A 321 39.78 1.75 8.04
CA THR A 321 41.09 1.92 8.67
C THR A 321 42.02 0.75 8.34
N ARG A 322 41.52 -0.50 8.44
CA ARG A 322 42.28 -1.69 8.06
C ARG A 322 42.71 -1.65 6.59
N MET A 323 41.82 -1.33 5.65
CA MET A 323 42.17 -1.22 4.22
C MET A 323 43.25 -0.15 3.96
N LEU A 324 43.15 0.98 4.64
CA LEU A 324 44.18 2.04 4.51
C LEU A 324 45.54 1.59 5.04
N GLU A 325 45.58 0.85 6.15
CA GLU A 325 46.81 0.34 6.75
C GLU A 325 47.43 -0.80 5.93
N GLU A 326 46.65 -1.81 5.55
CA GLU A 326 47.11 -2.96 4.76
C GLU A 326 47.72 -2.54 3.41
N HIS A 327 47.16 -1.49 2.78
CA HIS A 327 47.64 -0.97 1.50
C HIS A 327 48.59 0.22 1.65
N GLN A 328 49.03 0.57 2.87
CA GLN A 328 49.96 1.65 3.17
C GLN A 328 49.55 3.01 2.59
N ILE A 329 48.25 3.31 2.61
CA ILE A 329 47.67 4.55 2.12
C ILE A 329 47.78 5.61 3.24
N PRO A 330 48.49 6.75 3.05
CA PRO A 330 48.73 7.74 4.09
C PRO A 330 47.52 8.67 4.32
N ILE A 331 46.35 8.09 4.45
CA ILE A 331 45.08 8.77 4.75
C ILE A 331 44.60 8.32 6.11
N LYS A 332 44.08 9.24 6.91
CA LYS A 332 43.48 8.95 8.23
C LYS A 332 41.97 9.12 8.17
N ALA A 333 41.26 8.12 8.65
CA ALA A 333 39.82 8.20 8.89
C ALA A 333 39.57 8.61 10.34
N GLU A 334 38.47 9.29 10.59
CA GLU A 334 37.99 9.63 11.92
C GLU A 334 36.55 9.12 12.10
N LEU A 335 36.22 8.66 13.32
CA LEU A 335 34.88 8.17 13.65
C LEU A 335 34.15 9.23 14.49
N LEU A 336 32.89 9.50 14.12
CA LEU A 336 32.00 10.37 14.88
C LEU A 336 30.69 9.65 15.14
N THR A 337 30.33 9.38 16.41
CA THR A 337 29.08 8.71 16.80
C THR A 337 28.36 9.44 17.93
N GLY A 338 27.06 9.11 18.08
CA GLY A 338 26.21 9.72 19.11
C GLY A 338 26.68 9.44 20.55
N SER A 339 27.20 8.25 20.81
CA SER A 339 27.63 7.79 22.15
C SER A 339 28.97 8.34 22.62
N MET A 340 29.74 8.98 21.73
CA MET A 340 31.04 9.58 22.12
C MET A 340 30.82 10.72 23.11
N THR A 341 31.77 10.81 24.08
CA THR A 341 31.80 11.92 25.04
C THR A 341 32.06 13.26 24.35
N THR A 342 31.67 14.35 25.00
CA THR A 342 31.92 15.72 24.49
C THR A 342 33.40 15.96 24.17
N LYS A 343 34.30 15.42 24.97
CA LYS A 343 35.76 15.54 24.78
C LYS A 343 36.24 14.78 23.54
N GLU A 344 35.71 13.58 23.30
CA GLU A 344 36.03 12.78 22.10
C GLU A 344 35.51 13.43 20.86
N LYS A 345 34.25 13.91 20.87
CA LYS A 345 33.65 14.62 19.73
C LYS A 345 34.47 15.86 19.38
N ARG A 346 34.87 16.64 20.37
CA ARG A 346 35.69 17.84 20.14
C ARG A 346 37.02 17.48 19.49
N ARG A 347 37.70 16.45 19.96
CA ARG A 347 38.96 15.97 19.35
C ARG A 347 38.74 15.50 17.89
N ALA A 348 37.63 14.81 17.61
CA ALA A 348 37.31 14.39 16.26
C ALA A 348 37.06 15.61 15.36
N TYR A 349 36.28 16.60 15.82
CA TYR A 349 36.08 17.86 15.08
C TYR A 349 37.40 18.59 14.84
N ASP A 350 38.27 18.74 15.82
CA ASP A 350 39.56 19.40 15.65
C ASP A 350 40.42 18.71 14.58
N ARG A 351 40.39 17.37 14.50
CA ARG A 351 41.11 16.59 13.47
C ARG A 351 40.50 16.70 12.08
N ILE A 352 39.18 16.81 12.02
CA ILE A 352 38.48 17.03 10.74
C ILE A 352 38.76 18.45 10.25
N GLU A 353 38.64 19.45 11.12
CA GLU A 353 38.83 20.86 10.78
C GLU A 353 40.26 21.15 10.34
N CYS A 354 41.26 20.62 11.00
CA CYS A 354 42.65 20.79 10.60
C CYS A 354 43.09 19.97 9.35
N GLY A 355 42.16 19.16 8.78
CA GLY A 355 42.41 18.32 7.60
C GLY A 355 43.30 17.10 7.87
N TYR A 356 43.48 16.71 9.14
CA TYR A 356 44.17 15.47 9.51
C TYR A 356 43.37 14.24 9.06
N ALA A 357 42.07 14.27 9.23
CA ALA A 357 41.14 13.26 8.68
C ALA A 357 40.65 13.71 7.29
N LYS A 358 40.68 12.79 6.35
CA LYS A 358 40.29 13.07 4.95
C LYS A 358 38.98 12.36 4.57
#